data_fc906047618d530073e40056f495ab68
#
_entry.id   fc906047618d530073e40056f495ab68
#
_cell.length_a   1.000
_cell.length_b   1.000
_cell.length_c   1.000
_cell.angle_alpha   90.00
_cell.angle_beta   90.00
_cell.angle_gamma   90.00
#
_symmetry.space_group_name_H-M   'P 1'
#
loop_
_entity.id
_entity.type
_entity.pdbx_description
1 polymer ?
#
loop_
_entity_poly.entity_id
_entity_poly.type
_entity_poly.pdbx_seq_one_letter_code
_entity_poly.pdbx_strand_id
1 'polypeptide(L)'
;MTRIIWQLIKDKLILPYLDIEIQYYDLSVQNRDATDDQVTLDAAKAIKACKVGIKCATITPDEARVEEFNLKKMWKSPNGTIRNILNGTVFREPIIISNIPRLIPGWKKPIVIGRHAFGDQYKATDFTV
;
A
#
# COMPACT_ATOMS: atom_id res chain seq x y z
N MET A 1 -10.70 -6.80 -10.02
CA MET A 1 -11.60 -5.76 -9.47
C MET A 1 -10.87 -4.42 -9.27
N THR A 2 -9.79 -4.32 -8.50
CA THR A 2 -9.05 -3.07 -8.23
C THR A 2 -8.65 -2.30 -9.49
N ARG A 3 -8.15 -2.99 -10.53
CA ARG A 3 -7.76 -2.38 -11.81
C ARG A 3 -8.95 -1.68 -12.50
N ILE A 4 -10.13 -2.31 -12.49
CA ILE A 4 -11.35 -1.74 -13.08
C ILE A 4 -11.77 -0.48 -12.32
N ILE A 5 -11.78 -0.54 -10.99
CA ILE A 5 -12.14 0.61 -10.14
C ILE A 5 -11.16 1.76 -10.37
N TRP A 6 -9.86 1.48 -10.42
CA TRP A 6 -8.85 2.50 -10.68
C TRP A 6 -9.03 3.14 -12.05
N GLN A 7 -9.31 2.34 -13.07
CA GLN A 7 -9.55 2.85 -14.42
C GLN A 7 -10.75 3.81 -14.44
N LEU A 8 -11.85 3.44 -13.77
CA LEU A 8 -13.03 4.32 -13.68
C LEU A 8 -12.73 5.62 -12.94
N ILE A 9 -11.98 5.56 -11.84
CA ILE A 9 -11.57 6.74 -11.07
C ILE A 9 -10.70 7.66 -11.95
N LYS A 10 -9.69 7.10 -12.58
CA LYS A 10 -8.78 7.83 -13.46
C LYS A 10 -9.54 8.53 -14.58
N ASP A 11 -10.36 7.79 -15.32
CA ASP A 11 -10.98 8.29 -16.56
C ASP A 11 -12.18 9.21 -16.31
N LYS A 12 -12.87 9.04 -15.17
CA LYS A 12 -14.11 9.82 -14.90
C LYS A 12 -13.93 10.91 -13.84
N LEU A 13 -13.00 10.76 -12.91
CA LEU A 13 -12.84 11.68 -11.79
C LEU A 13 -11.53 12.45 -11.78
N ILE A 14 -10.52 12.01 -12.52
CA ILE A 14 -9.21 12.65 -12.51
C ILE A 14 -8.93 13.35 -13.85
N LEU A 15 -8.76 12.60 -14.92
CA LEU A 15 -8.34 13.13 -16.21
C LEU A 15 -9.30 14.15 -16.85
N PRO A 16 -10.62 14.14 -16.62
CA PRO A 16 -11.50 15.20 -17.13
C PRO A 16 -11.26 16.57 -16.50
N TYR A 17 -10.63 16.62 -15.33
CA TYR A 17 -10.45 17.85 -14.55
C TYR A 17 -9.01 18.25 -14.35
N LEU A 18 -8.07 17.34 -14.58
CA LEU A 18 -6.65 17.57 -14.35
C LEU A 18 -5.82 17.13 -15.56
N ASP A 19 -4.97 18.00 -16.03
CA ASP A 19 -3.96 17.70 -17.04
C ASP A 19 -2.69 17.20 -16.36
N ILE A 20 -2.63 15.90 -16.11
CA ILE A 20 -1.52 15.22 -15.43
C ILE A 20 -1.08 13.98 -16.17
N GLU A 21 0.21 13.69 -16.13
CA GLU A 21 0.78 12.42 -16.58
C GLU A 21 0.72 11.40 -15.45
N ILE A 22 0.17 10.22 -15.75
CA ILE A 22 0.07 9.11 -14.79
C ILE A 22 0.94 7.95 -15.25
N GLN A 23 1.95 7.63 -14.45
CA GLN A 23 2.79 6.46 -14.63
C GLN A 23 2.15 5.26 -13.91
N TYR A 24 1.87 4.19 -14.63
CA TYR A 24 1.21 3.00 -14.11
C TYR A 24 2.21 1.87 -13.86
N TYR A 25 2.16 1.29 -12.67
CA TYR A 25 2.93 0.11 -12.28
C TYR A 25 2.00 -1.02 -11.87
N ASP A 26 2.07 -2.14 -12.56
CA ASP A 26 1.25 -3.31 -12.25
C ASP A 26 1.85 -4.11 -11.08
N LEU A 27 1.26 -3.96 -9.91
CA LEU A 27 1.64 -4.67 -8.68
C LEU A 27 0.79 -5.93 -8.45
N SER A 28 0.21 -6.51 -9.51
CA SER A 28 -0.44 -7.82 -9.41
C SER A 28 0.56 -8.89 -8.99
N VAL A 29 0.09 -9.92 -8.31
CA VAL A 29 0.97 -10.99 -7.81
C VAL A 29 1.70 -11.71 -8.96
N GLN A 30 1.03 -11.88 -10.09
CA GLN A 30 1.60 -12.50 -11.29
C GLN A 30 2.75 -11.66 -11.88
N ASN A 31 2.56 -10.36 -12.03
CA ASN A 31 3.59 -9.47 -12.58
C ASN A 31 4.76 -9.31 -11.61
N ARG A 32 4.49 -9.28 -10.32
CA ARG A 32 5.53 -9.24 -9.28
C ARG A 32 6.39 -10.52 -9.32
N ASP A 33 5.75 -11.69 -9.49
CA ASP A 33 6.45 -12.97 -9.61
C ASP A 33 7.29 -13.04 -10.89
N ALA A 34 6.74 -12.58 -12.01
CA ALA A 34 7.45 -12.54 -13.28
C ALA A 34 8.68 -11.62 -13.26
N THR A 35 8.63 -10.53 -12.51
CA THR A 35 9.70 -9.53 -12.39
C THR A 35 10.57 -9.68 -11.15
N ASP A 36 10.43 -10.80 -10.42
CA ASP A 36 11.11 -11.02 -9.13
C ASP A 36 10.94 -9.84 -8.15
N ASP A 37 9.74 -9.27 -8.13
CA ASP A 37 9.31 -8.09 -7.36
C ASP A 37 10.02 -6.77 -7.74
N GLN A 38 10.77 -6.74 -8.84
CA GLN A 38 11.46 -5.53 -9.29
C GLN A 38 10.46 -4.38 -9.56
N VAL A 39 9.27 -4.68 -10.08
CA VAL A 39 8.22 -3.68 -10.33
C VAL A 39 7.83 -2.91 -9.06
N THR A 40 7.85 -3.54 -7.90
CA THR A 40 7.56 -2.86 -6.61
C THR A 40 8.65 -1.86 -6.25
N LEU A 41 9.91 -2.20 -6.50
CA LEU A 41 11.06 -1.31 -6.27
C LEU A 41 11.00 -0.10 -7.23
N ASP A 42 10.69 -0.34 -8.48
CA ASP A 42 10.60 0.71 -9.50
C ASP A 42 9.42 1.66 -9.24
N ALA A 43 8.27 1.11 -8.83
CA ALA A 43 7.14 1.92 -8.39
C ALA A 43 7.50 2.81 -7.19
N ALA A 44 8.21 2.28 -6.20
CA ALA A 44 8.64 3.06 -5.04
C ALA A 44 9.63 4.17 -5.40
N LYS A 45 10.58 3.89 -6.31
CA LYS A 45 11.51 4.90 -6.83
C LYS A 45 10.78 6.01 -7.60
N ALA A 46 9.79 5.63 -8.42
CA ALA A 46 8.96 6.59 -9.15
C ALA A 46 8.18 7.50 -8.20
N ILE A 47 7.55 6.95 -7.15
CA ILE A 47 6.87 7.75 -6.12
C ILE A 47 7.85 8.72 -5.45
N LYS A 48 9.06 8.27 -5.15
CA LYS A 48 10.09 9.11 -4.55
C LYS A 48 10.52 10.25 -5.47
N ALA A 49 10.60 10.00 -6.76
CA ALA A 49 10.94 11.01 -7.77
C ALA A 49 9.78 12.00 -7.99
N CYS A 50 8.57 11.51 -8.21
CA CYS A 50 7.37 12.33 -8.46
C CYS A 50 6.83 13.01 -7.21
N LYS A 51 7.26 12.60 -5.99
CA LYS A 51 6.78 13.09 -4.68
C LYS A 51 5.31 12.76 -4.38
N VAL A 52 4.64 12.03 -5.23
CA VAL A 52 3.24 11.63 -5.08
C VAL A 52 3.05 10.23 -5.65
N GLY A 53 2.14 9.46 -5.07
CA GLY A 53 1.79 8.15 -5.57
C GLY A 53 0.45 7.68 -4.99
N ILE A 54 -0.28 6.93 -5.80
CA ILE A 54 -1.53 6.29 -5.39
C ILE A 54 -1.33 4.78 -5.49
N LYS A 55 -1.43 4.10 -4.35
CA LYS A 55 -1.38 2.65 -4.32
C LYS A 55 -2.76 2.07 -4.08
N CYS A 56 -3.22 1.30 -5.03
CA CYS A 56 -4.44 0.51 -4.90
C CYS A 56 -4.21 -0.80 -4.12
N ALA A 57 -5.28 -1.49 -3.77
CA ALA A 57 -5.21 -2.78 -3.08
C ALA A 57 -4.49 -3.83 -3.93
N THR A 58 -3.68 -4.64 -3.28
CA THR A 58 -2.94 -5.75 -3.89
C THR A 58 -3.08 -7.01 -3.03
N ILE A 59 -2.86 -8.16 -3.64
CA ILE A 59 -2.78 -9.43 -2.94
C ILE A 59 -1.38 -9.53 -2.31
N THR A 60 -1.33 -9.85 -1.02
CA THR A 60 -0.12 -10.34 -0.37
C THR A 60 -0.27 -11.86 -0.26
N PRO A 61 0.59 -12.66 -0.92
CA PRO A 61 0.46 -14.10 -0.89
C PRO A 61 0.78 -14.66 0.49
N ASP A 62 -0.01 -15.62 0.91
CA ASP A 62 0.27 -16.57 1.96
C ASP A 62 0.65 -17.93 1.33
N GLU A 63 0.91 -18.95 2.14
CA GLU A 63 1.32 -20.27 1.67
C GLU A 63 0.30 -20.87 0.69
N ALA A 64 -0.99 -20.78 1.00
CA ALA A 64 -2.05 -21.28 0.14
C ALA A 64 -2.09 -20.57 -1.21
N ARG A 65 -1.84 -19.27 -1.22
CA ARG A 65 -1.80 -18.47 -2.47
C ARG A 65 -0.54 -18.70 -3.28
N VAL A 66 0.57 -19.05 -2.65
CA VAL A 66 1.78 -19.46 -3.37
C VAL A 66 1.50 -20.70 -4.21
N GLU A 67 0.78 -21.69 -3.67
CA GLU A 67 0.35 -22.88 -4.40
C GLU A 67 -0.72 -22.54 -5.45
N GLU A 68 -1.77 -21.80 -5.07
CA GLU A 68 -2.88 -21.41 -5.95
C GLU A 68 -2.39 -20.69 -7.23
N PHE A 69 -1.45 -19.75 -7.07
CA PHE A 69 -0.92 -18.95 -8.18
C PHE A 69 0.39 -19.51 -8.76
N ASN A 70 0.88 -20.63 -8.26
CA ASN A 70 2.16 -21.25 -8.66
C ASN A 70 3.31 -20.24 -8.65
N LEU A 71 3.49 -19.55 -7.53
CA LEU A 71 4.50 -18.51 -7.38
C LEU A 71 5.87 -19.11 -7.06
N LYS A 72 6.93 -18.45 -7.51
CA LYS A 72 8.32 -18.80 -7.20
C LYS A 72 8.62 -18.81 -5.71
N LYS A 73 7.98 -17.89 -4.96
CA LYS A 73 8.11 -17.77 -3.50
C LYS A 73 7.00 -16.91 -2.90
N MET A 74 6.91 -16.91 -1.59
CA MET A 74 6.01 -16.03 -0.84
C MET A 74 6.57 -14.60 -0.83
N TRP A 75 6.07 -13.76 -1.75
CA TRP A 75 6.49 -12.36 -1.88
C TRP A 75 6.02 -11.53 -0.69
N LYS A 76 6.90 -10.65 -0.20
CA LYS A 76 6.58 -9.70 0.88
C LYS A 76 5.46 -8.74 0.45
N SER A 77 4.80 -8.11 1.44
CA SER A 77 3.80 -7.08 1.14
C SER A 77 4.44 -5.90 0.39
N PRO A 78 3.91 -5.52 -0.79
CA PRO A 78 4.42 -4.35 -1.50
C PRO A 78 4.21 -3.04 -0.72
N ASN A 79 3.24 -3.00 0.20
CA ASN A 79 3.03 -1.86 1.09
C ASN A 79 4.26 -1.63 2.00
N GLY A 80 4.80 -2.71 2.57
CA GLY A 80 6.00 -2.66 3.40
C GLY A 80 7.21 -2.20 2.61
N THR A 81 7.44 -2.81 1.45
CA THR A 81 8.58 -2.48 0.56
C THR A 81 8.55 -1.01 0.14
N ILE A 82 7.40 -0.49 -0.31
CA ILE A 82 7.26 0.91 -0.71
C ILE A 82 7.51 1.86 0.46
N ARG A 83 6.89 1.61 1.63
CA ARG A 83 7.10 2.47 2.82
C ARG A 83 8.56 2.48 3.27
N ASN A 84 9.23 1.35 3.23
CA ASN A 84 10.64 1.26 3.59
C ASN A 84 11.55 2.07 2.67
N ILE A 85 11.28 2.05 1.36
CA ILE A 85 12.05 2.81 0.38
C ILE A 85 11.77 4.30 0.51
N LEU A 86 10.53 4.68 0.78
CA LEU A 86 10.14 6.07 1.02
C LEU A 86 10.64 6.60 2.37
N ASN A 87 10.94 5.71 3.30
CA ASN A 87 11.48 6.03 4.62
C ASN A 87 10.60 7.01 5.43
N GLY A 88 9.30 6.78 5.40
CA GLY A 88 8.31 7.67 5.99
C GLY A 88 7.57 7.07 7.19
N THR A 89 7.00 7.95 8.01
CA THR A 89 6.05 7.59 9.05
C THR A 89 4.65 8.05 8.64
N VAL A 90 3.68 7.16 8.74
CA VAL A 90 2.27 7.48 8.50
C VAL A 90 1.60 7.77 9.84
N PHE A 91 1.05 8.97 9.99
CA PHE A 91 0.20 9.32 11.13
C PHE A 91 -1.26 9.23 10.71
N ARG A 92 -2.05 8.53 11.52
CA ARG A 92 -3.48 8.40 11.33
C ARG A 92 -4.19 9.14 12.46
N GLU A 93 -4.80 10.25 12.10
CA GLU A 93 -5.67 11.01 13.00
C GLU A 93 -7.09 10.46 12.94
N PRO A 94 -7.86 10.52 14.04
CA PRO A 94 -9.25 10.11 14.03
C PRO A 94 -10.09 11.07 13.18
N ILE A 95 -10.93 10.52 12.32
CA ILE A 95 -11.93 11.28 11.58
C ILE A 95 -13.13 11.45 12.51
N ILE A 96 -13.39 12.68 12.94
CA ILE A 96 -14.51 13.00 13.84
C ILE A 96 -15.57 13.75 13.04
N ILE A 97 -16.77 13.17 12.99
CA ILE A 97 -17.92 13.75 12.31
C ILE A 97 -18.89 14.21 13.39
N SER A 98 -19.24 15.50 13.40
CA SER A 98 -20.00 16.14 14.49
C SER A 98 -21.39 15.55 14.72
N ASN A 99 -22.03 15.08 13.69
CA ASN A 99 -23.39 14.51 13.75
C ASN A 99 -23.42 12.98 13.88
N ILE A 100 -22.28 12.33 13.98
CA ILE A 100 -22.18 10.88 14.23
C ILE A 100 -21.69 10.66 15.66
N PRO A 101 -22.48 9.98 16.52
CA PRO A 101 -22.07 9.67 17.88
C PRO A 101 -20.82 8.80 17.90
N ARG A 102 -19.91 9.06 18.82
CA ARG A 102 -18.75 8.21 19.05
C ARG A 102 -19.16 6.89 19.67
N LEU A 103 -18.48 5.81 19.31
CA LEU A 103 -18.68 4.49 19.94
C LEU A 103 -18.47 4.54 21.46
N ILE A 104 -17.50 5.31 21.92
CA ILE A 104 -17.21 5.52 23.35
C ILE A 104 -17.32 7.01 23.65
N PRO A 105 -18.48 7.47 24.15
CA PRO A 105 -18.72 8.91 24.36
C PRO A 105 -17.77 9.59 25.33
N GLY A 106 -17.22 8.82 26.29
CA GLY A 106 -16.28 9.32 27.30
C GLY A 106 -14.88 9.67 26.76
N TRP A 107 -14.52 9.19 25.58
CA TRP A 107 -13.22 9.49 24.97
C TRP A 107 -13.26 10.82 24.24
N LYS A 108 -12.77 11.86 24.91
CA LYS A 108 -12.82 13.23 24.39
C LYS A 108 -11.56 13.66 23.66
N LYS A 109 -10.43 12.99 23.92
CA LYS A 109 -9.15 13.32 23.27
C LYS A 109 -8.94 12.44 22.05
N PRO A 110 -8.30 12.94 20.98
CA PRO A 110 -7.97 12.14 19.81
C PRO A 110 -6.87 11.13 20.15
N ILE A 111 -6.97 9.95 19.52
CA ILE A 111 -5.89 8.95 19.52
C ILE A 111 -5.25 9.00 18.16
N VAL A 112 -3.98 9.36 18.09
CA VAL A 112 -3.19 9.40 16.87
C VAL A 112 -2.31 8.16 16.81
N ILE A 113 -2.38 7.43 15.71
CA ILE A 113 -1.58 6.20 15.50
C ILE A 113 -0.48 6.50 14.49
N GLY A 114 0.77 6.39 14.94
CA GLY A 114 1.94 6.48 14.07
C GLY A 114 2.40 5.08 13.61
N ARG A 115 2.61 4.91 12.32
CA ARG A 115 3.20 3.70 11.75
C ARG A 115 4.47 4.06 11.01
N HIS A 116 5.62 3.64 11.52
CA HIS A 116 6.92 3.91 10.89
C HIS A 116 7.41 2.75 10.02
N ALA A 117 8.39 3.01 9.16
CA ALA A 117 8.89 2.06 8.19
C ALA A 117 9.69 0.90 8.79
N PHE A 118 10.26 1.05 9.98
CA PHE A 118 11.27 0.13 10.53
C PHE A 118 10.77 -0.79 11.66
N GLY A 119 9.67 -0.53 12.30
CA GLY A 119 9.06 -1.36 13.35
C GLY A 119 7.95 -2.26 12.83
N ASP A 120 8.09 -2.77 11.62
CA ASP A 120 7.09 -3.61 10.99
C ASP A 120 7.33 -5.08 11.32
N GLN A 121 6.27 -5.83 11.61
CA GLN A 121 6.31 -7.28 11.82
C GLN A 121 7.00 -8.04 10.67
N TYR A 122 6.97 -7.51 9.45
CA TYR A 122 7.62 -8.11 8.28
C TYR A 122 9.14 -7.93 8.23
N LYS A 123 9.71 -7.19 9.18
CA LYS A 123 11.16 -7.01 9.34
C LYS A 123 11.71 -7.65 10.62
N ALA A 124 10.86 -8.29 11.40
CA ALA A 124 11.30 -9.05 12.55
C ALA A 124 12.25 -10.17 12.11
N THR A 125 13.33 -10.35 12.84
CA THR A 125 14.26 -11.46 12.66
C THR A 125 14.26 -12.25 13.95
N ASP A 126 13.83 -13.49 13.88
CA ASP A 126 13.85 -14.42 15.00
C ASP A 126 15.09 -15.31 14.88
N PHE A 127 15.76 -15.57 15.98
CA PHE A 127 16.86 -16.50 16.05
C PHE A 127 16.79 -17.28 17.38
N THR A 128 17.16 -18.53 17.31
CA THR A 128 17.28 -19.40 18.48
C THR A 128 18.75 -19.45 18.90
N VAL A 129 18.99 -19.27 20.21
CA VAL A 129 20.32 -19.36 20.82
C VAL A 129 20.55 -20.76 21.37
#